data_07c7606346d51300669c35988cc8c7ce
#
_entry.id   07c7606346d51300669c35988cc8c7ce
#
_cell.length_a   1.000
_cell.length_b   1.000
_cell.length_c   1.000
_cell.angle_alpha   90.00
_cell.angle_beta   90.00
_cell.angle_gamma   90.00
#
_symmetry.space_group_name_H-M   'P 1'
#
loop_
_entity.id
_entity.type
_entity.pdbx_description
1 polymer ?
#
loop_
_entity_poly.entity_id
_entity_poly.type
_entity_poly.pdbx_seq_one_letter_code
_entity_poly.pdbx_strand_id
1 'polypeptide(L)'
;MANTAIWLLILAYVLIGTLLVVVCIKSRLSAPYKASLILLTTSFYFAVYLTVPKILGWPVVRDALPNQFKLVSSVIYEPNTAAGNLGVIYVWAIDAQRAWKHSATPRSYALPYKKELHKKLAEAQNKIKKGLGQLGEVTNLQTGEISTKVGAAQARDEPVAINFYDLPEPSMPEK
;
A
#
# COMPACT_ATOMS: atom_id res chain seq x y z
N MET A 1 18.35 -9.26 -5.69
CA MET A 1 18.92 -8.27 -4.74
C MET A 1 18.06 -8.05 -3.49
N ALA A 2 16.71 -7.94 -3.58
CA ALA A 2 15.87 -7.75 -2.36
C ALA A 2 15.97 -8.91 -1.35
N ASN A 3 16.04 -10.14 -1.79
CA ASN A 3 16.14 -11.31 -0.90
C ASN A 3 17.45 -11.34 -0.10
N THR A 4 18.57 -10.94 -0.68
CA THR A 4 19.86 -10.91 0.03
C THR A 4 19.89 -9.88 1.15
N ALA A 5 19.28 -8.70 0.94
CA ALA A 5 19.17 -7.67 1.97
C ALA A 5 18.31 -8.13 3.16
N ILE A 6 17.23 -8.87 2.91
CA ILE A 6 16.36 -9.42 3.96
C ILE A 6 17.12 -10.46 4.79
N TRP A 7 17.86 -11.38 4.14
CA TRP A 7 18.66 -12.37 4.85
C TRP A 7 19.76 -11.75 5.70
N LEU A 8 20.45 -10.71 5.19
CA LEU A 8 21.45 -9.97 5.95
C LEU A 8 20.85 -9.29 7.18
N LEU A 9 19.66 -8.71 7.05
CA LEU A 9 18.94 -8.09 8.15
C LEU A 9 18.59 -9.12 9.22
N ILE A 10 18.02 -10.26 8.83
CA ILE A 10 17.70 -11.37 9.76
C ILE A 10 18.94 -11.85 10.49
N LEU A 11 20.04 -12.06 9.77
CA LEU A 11 21.33 -12.47 10.34
C LEU A 11 21.84 -11.47 11.38
N ALA A 12 21.76 -10.16 11.09
CA ALA A 12 22.16 -9.11 12.01
C ALA A 12 21.34 -9.13 13.30
N TYR A 13 20.02 -9.32 13.20
CA TYR A 13 19.13 -9.42 14.38
C TYR A 13 19.49 -10.65 15.24
N VAL A 14 19.68 -11.80 14.61
CA VAL A 14 20.07 -13.04 15.32
C VAL A 14 21.43 -12.85 16.01
N LEU A 15 22.39 -12.22 15.35
CA LEU A 15 23.71 -11.97 15.89
C LEU A 15 23.66 -11.04 17.12
N ILE A 16 22.91 -9.95 17.07
CA ILE A 16 22.72 -9.03 18.20
C ILE A 16 22.05 -9.76 19.39
N GLY A 17 21.00 -10.55 19.12
CA GLY A 17 20.32 -11.33 20.14
C GLY A 17 21.24 -12.37 20.80
N THR A 18 22.03 -13.08 20.01
CA THR A 18 22.99 -14.07 20.49
C THR A 18 24.08 -13.40 21.33
N LEU A 19 24.62 -12.26 20.88
CA LEU A 19 25.60 -11.50 21.62
C LEU A 19 25.06 -11.06 22.98
N LEU A 20 23.82 -10.56 23.04
CA LEU A 20 23.15 -10.19 24.28
C LEU A 20 23.07 -11.38 25.26
N VAL A 21 22.64 -12.53 24.79
CA VAL A 21 22.56 -13.76 25.61
C VAL A 21 23.94 -14.15 26.14
N VAL A 22 24.97 -14.15 25.31
CA VAL A 22 26.35 -14.47 25.70
C VAL A 22 26.86 -13.50 26.77
N VAL A 23 26.62 -12.20 26.58
CA VAL A 23 27.00 -11.18 27.58
C VAL A 23 26.25 -11.40 28.90
N CYS A 24 24.95 -11.68 28.85
CA CYS A 24 24.16 -11.94 30.07
C CYS A 24 24.64 -13.15 30.86
N ILE A 25 25.08 -14.22 30.16
CA ILE A 25 25.50 -15.48 30.82
C ILE A 25 26.97 -15.39 31.27
N LYS A 26 27.87 -14.91 30.38
CA LYS A 26 29.32 -14.96 30.66
C LYS A 26 29.86 -13.77 31.39
N SER A 27 29.19 -12.58 31.34
CA SER A 27 29.72 -11.40 32.00
C SER A 27 29.44 -11.41 33.52
N ARG A 28 30.43 -10.91 34.29
CA ARG A 28 30.30 -10.69 35.75
C ARG A 28 29.61 -9.38 36.11
N LEU A 29 28.84 -8.79 35.18
CA LEU A 29 28.09 -7.57 35.41
C LEU A 29 27.02 -7.79 36.49
N SER A 30 26.79 -6.77 37.31
CA SER A 30 25.71 -6.83 38.31
C SER A 30 24.32 -6.87 37.65
N ALA A 31 23.35 -7.43 38.34
CA ALA A 31 21.99 -7.64 37.85
C ALA A 31 21.34 -6.37 37.22
N PRO A 32 21.47 -5.15 37.81
CA PRO A 32 20.84 -3.96 37.22
C PRO A 32 21.43 -3.59 35.84
N TYR A 33 22.75 -3.79 35.62
CA TYR A 33 23.32 -3.52 34.29
C TYR A 33 22.86 -4.53 33.24
N LYS A 34 22.69 -5.79 33.60
CA LYS A 34 22.12 -6.81 32.70
C LYS A 34 20.68 -6.47 32.34
N ALA A 35 19.86 -6.09 33.33
CA ALA A 35 18.49 -5.68 33.12
C ALA A 35 18.39 -4.44 32.21
N SER A 36 19.23 -3.45 32.43
CA SER A 36 19.30 -2.25 31.58
C SER A 36 19.67 -2.60 30.13
N LEU A 37 20.63 -3.52 29.92
CA LEU A 37 21.04 -3.92 28.59
C LEU A 37 19.91 -4.66 27.84
N ILE A 38 19.19 -5.55 28.54
CA ILE A 38 18.01 -6.25 27.99
C ILE A 38 16.92 -5.24 27.61
N LEU A 39 16.62 -4.30 28.52
CA LEU A 39 15.61 -3.28 28.28
C LEU A 39 15.94 -2.40 27.07
N LEU A 40 17.20 -1.97 26.98
CA LEU A 40 17.69 -1.15 25.86
C LEU A 40 17.56 -1.88 24.53
N THR A 41 17.98 -3.15 24.45
CA THR A 41 17.91 -3.95 23.24
C THR A 41 16.46 -4.24 22.83
N THR A 42 15.60 -4.54 23.79
CA THR A 42 14.18 -4.77 23.54
C THR A 42 13.50 -3.49 23.04
N SER A 43 13.80 -2.35 23.65
CA SER A 43 13.29 -1.04 23.23
C SER A 43 13.75 -0.69 21.82
N PHE A 44 15.00 -0.98 21.48
CA PHE A 44 15.52 -0.79 20.13
C PHE A 44 14.76 -1.65 19.10
N TYR A 45 14.53 -2.93 19.38
CA TYR A 45 13.78 -3.80 18.48
C TYR A 45 12.34 -3.32 18.28
N PHE A 46 11.71 -2.86 19.36
CA PHE A 46 10.38 -2.30 19.28
C PHE A 46 10.33 -1.02 18.44
N ALA A 47 11.29 -0.12 18.62
CA ALA A 47 11.42 1.09 17.81
C ALA A 47 11.61 0.78 16.32
N VAL A 48 12.49 -0.19 16.00
CA VAL A 48 12.70 -0.64 14.61
C VAL A 48 11.41 -1.23 14.03
N TYR A 49 10.70 -2.09 14.78
CA TYR A 49 9.44 -2.68 14.35
C TYR A 49 8.39 -1.61 13.99
N LEU A 50 8.29 -0.54 14.77
CA LEU A 50 7.36 0.56 14.48
C LEU A 50 7.82 1.45 13.33
N THR A 51 9.12 1.51 13.04
CA THR A 51 9.70 2.42 12.03
C THR A 51 9.75 1.77 10.64
N VAL A 52 10.06 0.48 10.57
CA VAL A 52 10.21 -0.25 9.30
C VAL A 52 8.99 -0.12 8.37
N PRO A 53 7.74 -0.30 8.83
CA PRO A 53 6.57 -0.13 7.95
C PRO A 53 6.42 1.28 7.38
N LYS A 54 6.88 2.30 8.12
CA LYS A 54 6.83 3.71 7.67
C LYS A 54 7.83 3.99 6.56
N ILE A 55 8.98 3.30 6.57
CA ILE A 55 10.03 3.43 5.55
C ILE A 55 9.71 2.60 4.31
N LEU A 56 9.24 1.37 4.49
CA LEU A 56 8.88 0.50 3.37
C LEU A 56 7.60 0.97 2.64
N GLY A 57 6.79 1.79 3.29
CA GLY A 57 5.46 2.15 2.80
C GLY A 57 4.42 1.04 3.06
N TRP A 58 3.20 1.30 2.66
CA TRP A 58 2.10 0.34 2.82
C TRP A 58 2.20 -0.76 1.77
N PRO A 59 2.07 -2.04 2.16
CA PRO A 59 2.02 -3.13 1.19
C PRO A 59 0.83 -2.95 0.25
N VAL A 60 0.97 -3.47 -0.97
CA VAL A 60 -0.12 -3.47 -1.95
C VAL A 60 -1.29 -4.26 -1.35
N VAL A 61 -2.43 -3.58 -1.22
CA VAL A 61 -3.64 -4.20 -0.71
C VAL A 61 -4.25 -5.02 -1.84
N ARG A 62 -4.49 -6.30 -1.60
CA ARG A 62 -5.22 -7.19 -2.51
C ARG A 62 -6.72 -7.22 -2.19
N ASP A 63 -7.14 -6.39 -1.25
CA ASP A 63 -8.55 -6.23 -0.90
C ASP A 63 -9.28 -5.46 -1.99
N ALA A 64 -10.60 -5.49 -1.92
CA ALA A 64 -11.44 -4.77 -2.85
C ALA A 64 -11.14 -3.26 -2.86
N LEU A 65 -11.14 -2.69 -4.06
CA LEU A 65 -11.07 -1.24 -4.23
C LEU A 65 -12.29 -0.60 -3.57
N PRO A 66 -12.17 0.54 -2.88
CA PRO A 66 -13.32 1.25 -2.34
C PRO A 66 -14.31 1.62 -3.46
N ASN A 67 -15.62 1.62 -3.15
CA ASN A 67 -16.65 1.94 -4.14
C ASN A 67 -16.44 3.32 -4.78
N GLN A 68 -16.05 4.29 -3.98
CA GLN A 68 -15.66 5.62 -4.42
C GLN A 68 -14.28 5.97 -3.88
N PHE A 69 -13.40 6.41 -4.76
CA PHE A 69 -12.04 6.73 -4.40
C PHE A 69 -11.50 7.91 -5.23
N LYS A 70 -10.64 8.70 -4.61
CA LYS A 70 -9.85 9.71 -5.30
C LYS A 70 -8.61 9.05 -5.89
N LEU A 71 -8.44 9.13 -7.21
CA LEU A 71 -7.26 8.64 -7.90
C LEU A 71 -6.08 9.58 -7.63
N VAL A 72 -4.97 9.04 -7.14
CA VAL A 72 -3.72 9.79 -6.94
C VAL A 72 -2.78 9.54 -8.10
N SER A 73 -2.56 8.26 -8.44
CA SER A 73 -1.70 7.84 -9.54
C SER A 73 -2.01 6.40 -9.95
N SER A 74 -1.54 5.99 -11.12
CA SER A 74 -1.61 4.59 -11.56
C SER A 74 -0.31 4.19 -12.28
N VAL A 75 0.07 2.92 -12.12
CA VAL A 75 1.18 2.30 -12.84
C VAL A 75 0.66 1.06 -13.56
N ILE A 76 0.86 0.99 -14.85
CA ILE A 76 0.31 -0.05 -15.71
C ILE A 76 1.45 -0.92 -16.21
N TYR A 77 1.38 -2.23 -15.93
CA TYR A 77 2.24 -3.25 -16.49
C TYR A 77 1.42 -4.03 -17.50
N GLU A 78 1.76 -3.89 -18.77
CA GLU A 78 1.09 -4.61 -19.85
C GLU A 78 1.42 -6.11 -19.82
N PRO A 79 0.50 -6.96 -20.30
CA PRO A 79 0.75 -8.38 -20.40
C PRO A 79 1.89 -8.66 -21.40
N ASN A 80 2.83 -9.50 -21.00
CA ASN A 80 3.89 -10.00 -21.88
C ASN A 80 3.77 -11.52 -21.96
N THR A 81 3.19 -11.99 -23.07
CA THR A 81 2.98 -13.41 -23.33
C THR A 81 4.28 -14.19 -23.42
N ALA A 82 5.37 -13.57 -23.89
CA ALA A 82 6.69 -14.22 -23.97
C ALA A 82 7.29 -14.50 -22.58
N ALA A 83 6.92 -13.72 -21.57
CA ALA A 83 7.38 -13.87 -20.19
C ALA A 83 6.33 -14.54 -19.26
N GLY A 84 5.18 -14.99 -19.80
CA GLY A 84 4.10 -15.58 -19.01
C GLY A 84 3.41 -14.60 -18.05
N ASN A 85 3.55 -13.29 -18.27
CA ASN A 85 3.00 -12.26 -17.40
C ASN A 85 1.63 -11.79 -17.92
N LEU A 86 0.60 -11.96 -17.11
CA LEU A 86 -0.79 -11.59 -17.43
C LEU A 86 -1.04 -10.06 -17.40
N GLY A 87 -0.05 -9.27 -16.96
CA GLY A 87 -0.20 -7.83 -16.74
C GLY A 87 -0.95 -7.49 -15.44
N VAL A 88 -0.60 -6.37 -14.87
CA VAL A 88 -1.19 -5.87 -13.60
C VAL A 88 -1.27 -4.34 -13.66
N ILE A 89 -2.35 -3.80 -13.14
CA ILE A 89 -2.55 -2.37 -12.97
C ILE A 89 -2.52 -2.06 -11.48
N TYR A 90 -1.57 -1.21 -11.06
CA TYR A 90 -1.52 -0.69 -9.71
C TYR A 90 -2.18 0.68 -9.66
N VAL A 91 -3.14 0.84 -8.78
CA VAL A 91 -3.89 2.09 -8.59
C VAL A 91 -3.60 2.62 -7.19
N TRP A 92 -3.10 3.85 -7.11
CA TRP A 92 -2.97 4.60 -5.86
C TRP A 92 -4.24 5.40 -5.64
N ALA A 93 -4.98 5.03 -4.62
CA ALA A 93 -6.29 5.56 -4.34
C ALA A 93 -6.45 5.96 -2.87
N ILE A 94 -7.20 7.00 -2.64
CA ILE A 94 -7.67 7.43 -1.33
C ILE A 94 -9.17 7.15 -1.29
N ASP A 95 -9.63 6.40 -0.29
CA ASP A 95 -11.06 6.16 -0.06
C ASP A 95 -11.79 7.51 0.08
N ALA A 96 -12.78 7.78 -0.76
CA ALA A 96 -13.51 9.03 -0.79
C ALA A 96 -14.21 9.31 0.54
N GLN A 97 -14.72 8.27 1.23
CA GLN A 97 -15.37 8.43 2.53
C GLN A 97 -14.38 8.85 3.62
N ARG A 98 -13.10 8.52 3.47
CA ARG A 98 -12.01 8.89 4.38
C ARG A 98 -11.27 10.15 3.95
N ALA A 99 -11.38 10.56 2.69
CA ALA A 99 -10.69 11.74 2.14
C ALA A 99 -11.05 13.05 2.86
N TRP A 100 -12.24 13.13 3.44
CA TRP A 100 -12.68 14.26 4.25
C TRP A 100 -12.03 14.33 5.64
N LYS A 101 -11.41 13.25 6.11
CA LYS A 101 -10.59 13.27 7.33
C LYS A 101 -9.16 13.59 6.91
N HIS A 102 -8.57 14.62 7.43
CA HIS A 102 -7.21 15.14 7.15
C HIS A 102 -6.07 14.09 7.26
N SER A 103 -6.37 12.85 7.55
CA SER A 103 -5.43 11.73 7.76
C SER A 103 -5.63 10.57 6.77
N ALA A 104 -6.28 10.77 5.64
CA ALA A 104 -6.46 9.70 4.66
C ALA A 104 -5.16 9.45 3.89
N THR A 105 -4.44 8.38 4.27
CA THR A 105 -3.25 7.93 3.55
C THR A 105 -3.64 7.19 2.28
N PRO A 106 -3.04 7.49 1.11
CA PRO A 106 -3.27 6.75 -0.12
C PRO A 106 -2.81 5.31 0.03
N ARG A 107 -3.55 4.37 -0.56
CA ARG A 107 -3.22 2.95 -0.59
C ARG A 107 -3.06 2.47 -2.03
N SER A 108 -2.19 1.50 -2.24
CA SER A 108 -1.99 0.86 -3.53
C SER A 108 -2.86 -0.39 -3.65
N TYR A 109 -3.63 -0.47 -4.73
CA TYR A 109 -4.48 -1.62 -5.07
C TYR A 109 -3.97 -2.26 -6.36
N ALA A 110 -3.93 -3.60 -6.38
CA ALA A 110 -3.56 -4.36 -7.58
C ALA A 110 -4.81 -4.88 -8.29
N LEU A 111 -4.99 -4.48 -9.53
CA LEU A 111 -6.09 -4.88 -10.40
C LEU A 111 -5.57 -5.72 -11.57
N PRO A 112 -6.34 -6.70 -12.07
CA PRO A 112 -5.98 -7.44 -13.27
C PRO A 112 -5.96 -6.48 -14.48
N TYR A 113 -5.02 -6.72 -15.39
CA TYR A 113 -4.94 -5.92 -16.61
C TYR A 113 -6.17 -6.12 -17.48
N LYS A 114 -6.85 -5.03 -17.84
CA LYS A 114 -7.92 -4.96 -18.83
C LYS A 114 -7.66 -3.77 -19.75
N LYS A 115 -7.76 -3.97 -21.05
CA LYS A 115 -7.47 -2.94 -22.06
C LYS A 115 -8.38 -1.72 -21.94
N GLU A 116 -9.64 -1.92 -21.56
CA GLU A 116 -10.60 -0.83 -21.32
C GLU A 116 -10.23 -0.02 -20.08
N LEU A 117 -9.85 -0.69 -18.98
CA LEU A 117 -9.41 -0.04 -17.76
C LEU A 117 -8.11 0.74 -17.99
N HIS A 118 -7.17 0.17 -18.78
CA HIS A 118 -5.94 0.87 -19.19
C HIS A 118 -6.26 2.21 -19.87
N LYS A 119 -7.15 2.22 -20.88
CA LYS A 119 -7.53 3.47 -21.57
C LYS A 119 -8.13 4.50 -20.61
N LYS A 120 -9.11 4.11 -19.80
CA LYS A 120 -9.76 5.00 -18.84
C LYS A 120 -8.77 5.57 -17.81
N LEU A 121 -7.84 4.74 -17.30
CA LEU A 121 -6.82 5.18 -16.37
C LEU A 121 -5.79 6.11 -17.03
N ALA A 122 -5.39 5.86 -18.27
CA ALA A 122 -4.49 6.74 -19.01
C ALA A 122 -5.11 8.13 -19.24
N GLU A 123 -6.40 8.18 -19.59
CA GLU A 123 -7.15 9.44 -19.73
C GLU A 123 -7.26 10.17 -18.38
N ALA A 124 -7.66 9.47 -17.31
CA ALA A 124 -7.75 10.04 -15.97
C ALA A 124 -6.39 10.58 -15.49
N GLN A 125 -5.31 9.84 -15.74
CA GLN A 125 -3.96 10.27 -15.37
C GLN A 125 -3.50 11.52 -16.15
N ASN A 126 -3.88 11.63 -17.43
CA ASN A 126 -3.63 12.83 -18.22
C ASN A 126 -4.39 14.06 -17.67
N LYS A 127 -5.62 13.86 -17.22
CA LYS A 127 -6.40 14.92 -16.55
C LYS A 127 -5.76 15.34 -15.21
N ILE A 128 -5.29 14.37 -14.41
CA ILE A 128 -4.57 14.65 -13.16
C ILE A 128 -3.30 15.48 -13.43
N LYS A 129 -2.54 15.15 -14.48
CA LYS A 129 -1.36 15.95 -14.89
C LYS A 129 -1.70 17.38 -15.27
N LYS A 130 -2.95 17.64 -15.73
CA LYS A 130 -3.47 18.98 -16.01
C LYS A 130 -4.04 19.68 -14.78
N GLY A 131 -3.95 19.07 -13.59
CA GLY A 131 -4.45 19.62 -12.33
C GLY A 131 -5.88 19.25 -11.98
N LEU A 132 -6.59 18.50 -12.85
CA LEU A 132 -7.96 18.07 -12.60
C LEU A 132 -7.98 16.80 -11.74
N GLY A 133 -8.43 16.90 -10.49
CA GLY A 133 -8.61 15.74 -9.63
C GLY A 133 -9.61 14.75 -10.21
N GLN A 134 -9.37 13.46 -10.06
CA GLN A 134 -10.24 12.41 -10.58
C GLN A 134 -10.84 11.58 -9.45
N LEU A 135 -12.17 11.44 -9.45
CA LEU A 135 -12.91 10.53 -8.60
C LEU A 135 -13.24 9.27 -9.39
N GLY A 136 -12.84 8.12 -8.91
CA GLY A 136 -13.20 6.83 -9.46
C GLY A 136 -14.39 6.22 -8.73
N GLU A 137 -15.33 5.67 -9.47
CA GLU A 137 -16.47 4.92 -8.94
C GLU A 137 -16.48 3.52 -9.52
N VAL A 138 -16.59 2.52 -8.63
CA VAL A 138 -16.61 1.11 -8.97
C VAL A 138 -18.05 0.70 -9.20
N THR A 139 -18.39 0.28 -10.43
CA THR A 139 -19.72 -0.20 -10.80
C THR A 139 -19.65 -1.68 -11.19
N ASN A 140 -20.47 -2.53 -10.57
CA ASN A 140 -20.61 -3.91 -11.01
C ASN A 140 -21.47 -3.97 -12.27
N LEU A 141 -20.93 -4.56 -13.35
CA LEU A 141 -21.62 -4.68 -14.63
C LEU A 141 -22.85 -5.60 -14.60
N GLN A 142 -22.99 -6.47 -13.57
CA GLN A 142 -24.09 -7.42 -13.50
C GLN A 142 -25.38 -6.89 -12.87
N THR A 143 -25.33 -5.86 -12.04
CA THR A 143 -26.53 -5.40 -11.30
C THR A 143 -26.85 -3.91 -11.50
N GLY A 144 -25.96 -3.12 -12.11
CA GLY A 144 -26.18 -1.66 -12.21
C GLY A 144 -26.22 -0.93 -10.85
N GLU A 145 -26.09 -1.68 -9.76
CA GLU A 145 -26.10 -1.16 -8.40
C GLU A 145 -24.68 -0.88 -7.90
N ILE A 146 -24.55 0.17 -7.09
CA ILE A 146 -23.30 0.50 -6.40
C ILE A 146 -22.99 -0.63 -5.42
N SER A 147 -22.00 -1.45 -5.74
CA SER A 147 -21.64 -2.62 -4.92
C SER A 147 -21.04 -2.18 -3.59
N THR A 148 -21.75 -2.49 -2.52
CA THR A 148 -21.33 -2.10 -1.15
C THR A 148 -20.16 -2.91 -0.59
N LYS A 149 -19.85 -4.08 -1.16
CA LYS A 149 -18.69 -4.93 -0.76
C LYS A 149 -18.33 -5.91 -1.87
N VAL A 150 -17.23 -5.70 -2.55
CA VAL A 150 -16.58 -6.74 -3.33
C VAL A 150 -15.52 -7.39 -2.44
N GLY A 151 -15.77 -8.62 -1.97
CA GLY A 151 -14.79 -9.36 -1.17
C GLY A 151 -13.54 -9.72 -1.97
N ALA A 152 -12.40 -9.85 -1.29
CA ALA A 152 -11.08 -10.09 -1.88
C ALA A 152 -10.98 -11.33 -2.80
N ALA A 153 -11.89 -12.29 -2.66
CA ALA A 153 -11.93 -13.51 -3.48
C ALA A 153 -12.65 -13.29 -4.82
N GLN A 154 -13.60 -12.36 -4.89
CA GLN A 154 -14.42 -12.08 -6.09
C GLN A 154 -13.78 -11.05 -7.03
N ALA A 155 -12.81 -10.28 -6.56
CA ALA A 155 -12.08 -9.27 -7.36
C ALA A 155 -11.23 -9.88 -8.49
N ARG A 156 -11.09 -11.21 -8.58
CA ARG A 156 -10.27 -11.87 -9.60
C ARG A 156 -10.97 -12.14 -10.92
N ASP A 157 -12.30 -12.30 -10.92
CA ASP A 157 -13.05 -12.76 -12.11
C ASP A 157 -14.27 -11.91 -12.49
N GLU A 158 -14.78 -11.04 -11.63
CA GLU A 158 -15.93 -10.22 -11.97
C GLU A 158 -15.54 -9.02 -12.85
N PRO A 159 -16.32 -8.71 -13.89
CA PRO A 159 -16.10 -7.53 -14.72
C PRO A 159 -16.45 -6.27 -13.94
N VAL A 160 -15.47 -5.73 -13.23
CA VAL A 160 -15.59 -4.45 -12.53
C VAL A 160 -15.36 -3.34 -13.54
N ALA A 161 -16.38 -2.50 -13.77
CA ALA A 161 -16.22 -1.26 -14.50
C ALA A 161 -15.88 -0.13 -13.52
N ILE A 162 -14.85 0.62 -13.84
CA ILE A 162 -14.49 1.85 -13.11
C ILE A 162 -14.81 3.03 -14.02
N ASN A 163 -15.60 3.96 -13.50
CA ASN A 163 -15.88 5.22 -14.16
C ASN A 163 -15.12 6.34 -13.43
N PHE A 164 -14.59 7.31 -14.18
CA PHE A 164 -13.85 8.43 -13.63
C PHE A 164 -14.64 9.72 -13.89
N TYR A 165 -14.74 10.55 -12.86
CA TYR A 165 -15.41 11.84 -12.88
C TYR A 165 -14.42 12.91 -12.45
N ASP A 166 -14.53 14.11 -13.05
CA ASP A 166 -13.72 15.25 -12.68
C ASP A 166 -14.20 15.77 -11.31
N LEU A 167 -13.27 15.94 -10.36
CA LEU A 167 -13.57 16.60 -9.09
C LEU A 167 -13.72 18.10 -9.34
N PRO A 168 -14.76 18.75 -8.77
CA PRO A 168 -14.87 20.21 -8.84
C PRO A 168 -13.62 20.85 -8.22
N GLU A 169 -13.17 21.93 -8.82
CA GLU A 169 -12.07 22.71 -8.28
C GLU A 169 -12.43 23.19 -6.86
N PRO A 170 -11.49 23.09 -5.90
CA PRO A 170 -11.73 23.64 -4.58
C PRO A 170 -11.96 25.15 -4.73
N SER A 171 -13.18 25.61 -4.45
CA SER A 171 -13.47 27.04 -4.38
C SER A 171 -12.59 27.65 -3.31
N MET A 172 -11.62 28.47 -3.71
CA MET A 172 -10.87 29.27 -2.75
C MET A 172 -11.84 30.25 -2.09
N PRO A 173 -11.85 30.35 -0.74
CA PRO A 173 -12.62 31.40 -0.11
C PRO A 173 -12.06 32.75 -0.60
N GLU A 174 -12.93 33.57 -1.15
CA GLU A 174 -12.60 34.97 -1.46
C GLU A 174 -12.07 35.65 -0.20
N LYS A 175 -10.93 36.33 -0.34
CA LYS A 175 -10.33 37.13 0.73
C LYS A 175 -11.14 38.36 1.02
#